data_d517c41592cb15f2c9f054bff31200d8
#
_entry.id   d517c41592cb15f2c9f054bff31200d8
#
_cell.length_a   1.000
_cell.length_b   1.000
_cell.length_c   1.000
_cell.angle_alpha   90.00
_cell.angle_beta   90.00
_cell.angle_gamma   90.00
#
_symmetry.space_group_name_H-M   'P 1'
#
loop_
_entity.id
_entity.type
_entity.pdbx_description
1 polymer ?
#
loop_
_entity_poly.entity_id
_entity_poly.type
_entity_poly.pdbx_seq_one_letter_code
_entity_poly.pdbx_strand_id
1 'polypeptide(L)'
;QDGHYWPIQPLATCTAWVAIDESSVENGCLRVVPGSHTAQHSFRHTKSDRENLVLNRCVDDPAANLDSAVDIELEPGEFSLHDVYMIHGSNRNTSGKRRAGVAIRYMPATSHFNRTLYATTTGAGFLVNFTSRPLWLLRGVDRAGNDFQVGHQI
;
A
#
# COMPACT_ATOMS: atom_id res chain seq x y z
N GLN A 1 5.21 4.44 -3.31
CA GLN A 1 3.87 4.34 -3.92
C GLN A 1 3.50 2.89 -4.17
N ASP A 2 2.27 2.54 -3.86
CA ASP A 2 1.78 1.15 -3.96
C ASP A 2 1.54 0.67 -5.40
N GLY A 3 1.39 1.59 -6.36
CA GLY A 3 1.02 1.27 -7.73
C GLY A 3 1.94 0.28 -8.45
N HIS A 4 3.21 0.22 -8.04
CA HIS A 4 4.16 -0.74 -8.61
C HIS A 4 3.92 -2.20 -8.21
N TYR A 5 3.10 -2.42 -7.18
CA TYR A 5 2.88 -3.74 -6.61
C TYR A 5 1.53 -4.35 -6.98
N TRP A 6 0.59 -3.53 -7.51
CA TRP A 6 -0.79 -3.98 -7.72
C TRP A 6 -1.12 -4.21 -9.19
N PRO A 7 -1.59 -5.41 -9.55
CA PRO A 7 -2.01 -5.74 -10.91
C PRO A 7 -3.46 -5.28 -11.16
N ILE A 8 -3.74 -4.00 -10.98
CA ILE A 8 -5.08 -3.42 -11.06
C ILE A 8 -5.15 -2.43 -12.22
N GLN A 9 -6.17 -2.54 -13.08
CA GLN A 9 -6.40 -1.64 -14.22
C GLN A 9 -7.89 -1.27 -14.38
N PRO A 10 -8.23 0.03 -14.49
CA PRO A 10 -7.38 1.18 -14.22
C PRO A 10 -6.79 1.13 -12.82
N LEU A 11 -5.57 1.66 -12.65
CA LEU A 11 -4.91 1.69 -11.35
C LEU A 11 -5.63 2.67 -10.42
N ALA A 12 -6.43 2.13 -9.52
CA ALA A 12 -7.15 2.90 -8.52
C ALA A 12 -7.34 2.03 -7.27
N THR A 13 -6.80 2.46 -6.16
CA THR A 13 -7.05 1.82 -4.86
C THR A 13 -7.04 2.86 -3.75
N CYS A 14 -7.77 2.55 -2.69
CA CYS A 14 -7.66 3.23 -1.42
C CYS A 14 -7.24 2.21 -0.36
N THR A 15 -6.17 2.50 0.35
CA THR A 15 -5.73 1.68 1.48
C THR A 15 -6.20 2.32 2.78
N ALA A 16 -6.94 1.55 3.59
CA ALA A 16 -7.19 1.90 4.98
C ALA A 16 -6.12 1.20 5.83
N TRP A 17 -5.30 1.98 6.51
CA TRP A 17 -4.32 1.45 7.46
C TRP A 17 -4.84 1.70 8.88
N VAL A 18 -5.20 0.62 9.58
CA VAL A 18 -5.79 0.65 10.92
C VAL A 18 -4.72 0.32 11.94
N ALA A 19 -4.52 1.20 12.91
CA ALA A 19 -3.58 0.98 14.00
C ALA A 19 -4.13 -0.05 15.00
N ILE A 20 -3.39 -1.13 15.23
CA ILE A 20 -3.66 -2.10 16.31
C ILE A 20 -2.96 -1.63 17.58
N ASP A 21 -1.71 -1.22 17.45
CA ASP A 21 -0.95 -0.58 18.51
C ASP A 21 -0.90 0.92 18.25
N GLU A 22 -0.56 1.71 19.29
CA GLU A 22 -0.13 3.10 19.11
C GLU A 22 0.90 3.19 17.99
N SER A 23 0.73 4.15 17.09
CA SER A 23 1.62 4.41 15.96
C SER A 23 2.14 5.83 16.07
N SER A 24 3.38 5.99 16.53
CA SER A 24 4.02 7.28 16.81
C SER A 24 5.32 7.44 16.01
N VAL A 25 5.88 8.64 16.01
CA VAL A 25 7.17 8.92 15.38
C VAL A 25 8.27 7.99 15.89
N GLU A 26 8.30 7.72 17.20
CA GLU A 26 9.32 6.90 17.85
C GLU A 26 9.30 5.44 17.38
N ASN A 27 8.11 4.87 17.17
CA ASN A 27 7.96 3.49 16.72
C ASN A 27 7.78 3.35 15.22
N GLY A 28 7.98 4.45 14.44
CA GLY A 28 8.01 4.44 13.00
C GLY A 28 6.62 4.48 12.37
N CYS A 29 5.80 5.45 12.74
CA CYS A 29 4.49 5.67 12.13
C CYS A 29 4.57 5.86 10.62
N LEU A 30 3.41 5.80 9.95
CA LEU A 30 3.32 6.10 8.54
C LEU A 30 3.68 7.58 8.29
N ARG A 31 4.44 7.84 7.24
CA ARG A 31 4.72 9.18 6.72
C ARG A 31 4.19 9.29 5.31
N VAL A 32 3.66 10.43 4.95
CA VAL A 32 3.12 10.70 3.61
C VAL A 32 3.64 12.01 3.07
N VAL A 33 3.80 12.12 1.75
CA VAL A 33 4.06 13.39 1.07
C VAL A 33 2.71 13.99 0.66
N PRO A 34 2.24 15.05 1.34
CA PRO A 34 0.93 15.64 1.07
C PRO A 34 0.77 16.06 -0.39
N GLY A 35 -0.37 15.74 -0.99
CA GLY A 35 -0.69 16.10 -2.37
C GLY A 35 -0.01 15.25 -3.45
N SER A 36 0.91 14.36 -3.13
CA SER A 36 1.66 13.57 -4.12
C SER A 36 0.80 12.62 -4.97
N HIS A 37 -0.43 12.35 -4.56
CA HIS A 37 -1.39 11.52 -5.28
C HIS A 37 -2.23 12.29 -6.30
N THR A 38 -2.33 13.62 -6.21
CA THR A 38 -3.33 14.40 -6.96
C THR A 38 -3.14 14.36 -8.48
N ALA A 39 -1.92 14.28 -8.94
CA ALA A 39 -1.61 14.15 -10.36
C ALA A 39 -1.70 12.72 -10.89
N GLN A 40 -2.02 11.74 -10.04
CA GLN A 40 -2.03 10.30 -10.38
C GLN A 40 -0.75 9.85 -11.10
N HIS A 41 0.37 10.40 -10.68
CA HIS A 41 1.68 10.16 -11.28
C HIS A 41 2.45 9.08 -10.52
N SER A 42 2.98 8.10 -11.27
CA SER A 42 3.94 7.13 -10.73
C SER A 42 5.35 7.66 -10.86
N PHE A 43 5.92 8.09 -9.75
CA PHE A 43 7.32 8.53 -9.70
C PHE A 43 8.28 7.38 -9.99
N ARG A 44 9.50 7.74 -10.41
CA ARG A 44 10.54 6.73 -10.62
C ARG A 44 10.87 6.02 -9.31
N HIS A 45 10.95 4.69 -9.37
CA HIS A 45 11.35 3.83 -8.26
C HIS A 45 12.62 3.07 -8.62
N THR A 46 13.54 2.99 -7.68
CA THR A 46 14.73 2.17 -7.76
C THR A 46 14.70 1.04 -6.75
N LYS A 47 15.48 0.00 -7.03
CA LYS A 47 15.69 -1.07 -6.07
C LYS A 47 16.60 -0.55 -4.95
N SER A 48 16.21 -0.81 -3.72
CA SER A 48 17.03 -0.53 -2.54
C SER A 48 17.75 -1.81 -2.11
N ASP A 49 19.05 -1.71 -1.88
CA ASP A 49 19.87 -2.80 -1.35
C ASP A 49 19.98 -2.74 0.19
N ARG A 50 19.17 -1.91 0.84
CA ARG A 50 19.13 -1.87 2.32
C ARG A 50 18.63 -3.19 2.86
N GLU A 51 19.36 -3.73 3.84
CA GLU A 51 18.94 -4.93 4.57
C GLU A 51 17.68 -4.64 5.42
N ASN A 52 16.90 -5.69 5.67
CA ASN A 52 15.70 -5.66 6.51
C ASN A 52 14.53 -4.81 5.98
N LEU A 53 14.46 -4.56 4.67
CA LEU A 53 13.27 -3.98 4.06
C LEU A 53 12.34 -5.10 3.59
N VAL A 54 11.06 -5.00 3.99
CA VAL A 54 10.00 -5.89 3.47
C VAL A 54 9.73 -5.59 2.00
N LEU A 55 9.73 -4.29 1.63
CA LEU A 55 9.60 -3.82 0.26
C LEU A 55 10.93 -3.20 -0.16
N ASN A 56 11.46 -3.63 -1.31
CA ASN A 56 12.79 -3.25 -1.76
C ASN A 56 12.81 -2.15 -2.83
N ARG A 57 11.71 -1.44 -3.02
CA ARG A 57 11.62 -0.31 -3.95
C ARG A 57 11.43 0.99 -3.19
N CYS A 58 12.21 1.99 -3.56
CA CYS A 58 12.13 3.33 -3.02
C CYS A 58 11.87 4.32 -4.16
N VAL A 59 11.12 5.37 -3.87
CA VAL A 59 11.01 6.51 -4.77
C VAL A 59 12.39 7.16 -4.87
N ASP A 60 12.86 7.30 -6.11
CA ASP A 60 14.13 7.94 -6.45
C ASP A 60 13.89 8.91 -7.61
N ASP A 61 13.20 9.99 -7.29
CA ASP A 61 12.78 11.00 -8.24
C ASP A 61 12.91 12.39 -7.57
N PRO A 62 13.70 13.30 -8.13
CA PRO A 62 13.88 14.65 -7.58
C PRO A 62 12.56 15.44 -7.46
N ALA A 63 11.55 15.12 -8.30
CA ALA A 63 10.25 15.78 -8.26
C ALA A 63 9.35 15.29 -7.11
N ALA A 64 9.76 14.25 -6.40
CA ALA A 64 8.95 13.63 -5.35
C ALA A 64 8.85 14.46 -4.06
N ASN A 65 9.74 15.46 -3.86
CA ASN A 65 9.80 16.35 -2.69
C ASN A 65 9.65 15.60 -1.35
N LEU A 66 10.48 14.58 -1.15
CA LEU A 66 10.39 13.69 0.03
C LEU A 66 10.58 14.42 1.36
N ASP A 67 11.25 15.59 1.36
CA ASP A 67 11.47 16.39 2.56
C ASP A 67 10.18 17.01 3.12
N SER A 68 9.13 17.12 2.30
CA SER A 68 7.81 17.60 2.74
C SER A 68 6.95 16.53 3.42
N ALA A 69 7.50 15.33 3.65
CA ALA A 69 6.74 14.25 4.27
C ALA A 69 6.32 14.59 5.72
N VAL A 70 5.06 14.33 6.03
CA VAL A 70 4.47 14.51 7.36
C VAL A 70 4.19 13.17 8.02
N ASP A 71 4.31 13.13 9.33
CA ASP A 71 4.07 11.95 10.15
C ASP A 71 2.57 11.79 10.44
N ILE A 72 2.07 10.56 10.37
CA ILE A 72 0.68 10.20 10.67
C ILE A 72 0.69 9.36 11.94
N GLU A 73 0.54 10.04 13.06
CA GLU A 73 0.43 9.36 14.36
C GLU A 73 -1.02 8.93 14.59
N LEU A 74 -1.21 7.74 15.12
CA LEU A 74 -2.53 7.13 15.35
C LEU A 74 -2.56 6.38 16.67
N GLU A 75 -3.64 6.56 17.41
CA GLU A 75 -3.97 5.74 18.56
C GLU A 75 -4.54 4.37 18.13
N PRO A 76 -4.49 3.35 18.99
CA PRO A 76 -5.11 2.06 18.71
C PRO A 76 -6.59 2.19 18.32
N GLY A 77 -6.97 1.64 17.18
CA GLY A 77 -8.31 1.72 16.60
C GLY A 77 -8.53 2.89 15.65
N GLU A 78 -7.66 3.87 15.62
CA GLU A 78 -7.68 4.91 14.59
C GLU A 78 -7.14 4.37 13.26
N PHE A 79 -7.45 5.07 12.18
CA PHE A 79 -6.99 4.68 10.85
C PHE A 79 -6.72 5.87 9.94
N SER A 80 -5.84 5.66 8.98
CA SER A 80 -5.59 6.58 7.87
C SER A 80 -6.08 5.98 6.56
N LEU A 81 -6.44 6.85 5.61
CA LEU A 81 -6.75 6.47 4.24
C LEU A 81 -5.72 7.08 3.30
N HIS A 82 -5.19 6.29 2.38
CA HIS A 82 -4.31 6.81 1.35
C HIS A 82 -4.54 6.16 -0.01
N ASP A 83 -4.37 6.97 -1.03
CA ASP A 83 -4.48 6.59 -2.43
C ASP A 83 -3.25 5.79 -2.90
N VAL A 84 -3.40 4.99 -3.95
CA VAL A 84 -2.34 4.17 -4.54
C VAL A 84 -1.14 4.99 -5.06
N TYR A 85 -1.38 6.24 -5.43
CA TYR A 85 -0.34 7.17 -5.90
C TYR A 85 0.30 7.98 -4.76
N MET A 86 -0.22 7.88 -3.54
CA MET A 86 0.36 8.58 -2.39
C MET A 86 1.79 8.08 -2.14
N ILE A 87 2.75 9.01 -2.13
CA ILE A 87 4.10 8.69 -1.65
C ILE A 87 4.03 8.53 -0.14
N HIS A 88 4.43 7.37 0.33
CA HIS A 88 4.42 7.05 1.75
C HIS A 88 5.58 6.14 2.13
N GLY A 89 5.85 6.09 3.40
CA GLY A 89 6.90 5.25 3.98
C GLY A 89 6.84 5.27 5.49
N SER A 90 7.90 4.80 6.12
CA SER A 90 8.07 4.87 7.58
C SER A 90 9.55 5.04 7.90
N ASN A 91 9.83 5.75 8.96
CA ASN A 91 11.15 5.75 9.57
C ASN A 91 11.40 4.44 10.31
N ARG A 92 12.63 4.22 10.72
CA ARG A 92 12.98 3.08 11.55
C ARG A 92 12.30 3.20 12.92
N ASN A 93 11.79 2.09 13.44
CA ASN A 93 11.36 2.00 14.83
C ASN A 93 12.59 2.05 15.74
N THR A 94 12.65 3.01 16.62
CA THR A 94 13.74 3.22 17.59
C THR A 94 13.28 3.04 19.03
N SER A 95 11.98 2.81 19.25
CA SER A 95 11.37 2.79 20.59
C SER A 95 11.45 1.45 21.31
N GLY A 96 11.72 0.36 20.63
CA GLY A 96 11.56 -0.99 21.19
C GLY A 96 10.10 -1.44 21.39
N LYS A 97 9.11 -0.57 21.16
CA LYS A 97 7.67 -0.92 21.18
C LYS A 97 7.27 -1.53 19.83
N ARG A 98 6.33 -2.47 19.83
CA ARG A 98 5.73 -2.98 18.61
C ARG A 98 4.88 -1.88 17.95
N ARG A 99 4.80 -1.89 16.63
CA ARG A 99 3.84 -1.11 15.83
C ARG A 99 3.14 -2.05 14.86
N ALA A 100 2.03 -2.58 15.28
CA ALA A 100 1.19 -3.43 14.44
C ALA A 100 0.03 -2.63 13.84
N GLY A 101 -0.32 -2.95 12.61
CA GLY A 101 -1.48 -2.40 11.92
C GLY A 101 -1.97 -3.36 10.84
N VAL A 102 -3.21 -3.16 10.42
CA VAL A 102 -3.85 -3.89 9.33
C VAL A 102 -4.02 -2.95 8.14
N ALA A 103 -3.54 -3.37 6.99
CA ALA A 103 -3.74 -2.66 5.73
C ALA A 103 -4.84 -3.35 4.92
N ILE A 104 -5.99 -2.70 4.82
CA ILE A 104 -7.15 -3.16 4.04
C ILE A 104 -7.19 -2.35 2.75
N ARG A 105 -7.22 -3.03 1.62
CA ARG A 105 -7.18 -2.38 0.31
C ARG A 105 -8.51 -2.50 -0.39
N TYR A 106 -9.00 -1.36 -0.86
CA TYR A 106 -10.23 -1.25 -1.63
C TYR A 106 -9.89 -0.84 -3.07
N MET A 107 -10.59 -1.42 -4.02
CA MET A 107 -10.54 -0.99 -5.42
C MET A 107 -11.96 -0.76 -5.94
N PRO A 108 -12.17 0.13 -6.93
CA PRO A 108 -13.49 0.31 -7.53
C PRO A 108 -13.90 -0.93 -8.33
N ALA A 109 -15.21 -1.19 -8.37
CA ALA A 109 -15.79 -2.29 -9.15
C ALA A 109 -15.64 -2.10 -10.68
N THR A 110 -15.06 -0.99 -11.10
CA THR A 110 -14.70 -0.68 -12.49
C THR A 110 -13.25 -1.04 -12.83
N SER A 111 -12.46 -1.44 -11.84
CA SER A 111 -11.08 -1.89 -12.04
C SER A 111 -10.99 -3.41 -12.08
N HIS A 112 -10.18 -3.92 -12.98
CA HIS A 112 -9.88 -5.35 -13.08
C HIS A 112 -8.64 -5.72 -12.29
N PHE A 113 -8.72 -6.77 -11.49
CA PHE A 113 -7.59 -7.37 -10.78
C PHE A 113 -7.00 -8.53 -11.59
N ASN A 114 -5.84 -8.32 -12.20
CA ASN A 114 -5.20 -9.33 -13.04
C ASN A 114 -4.49 -10.40 -12.20
N ARG A 115 -5.11 -11.55 -12.04
CA ARG A 115 -4.58 -12.67 -11.27
C ARG A 115 -3.44 -13.42 -11.95
N THR A 116 -3.20 -13.18 -13.24
CA THR A 116 -2.13 -13.88 -13.99
C THR A 116 -0.77 -13.23 -13.82
N LEU A 117 -0.72 -12.01 -13.29
CA LEU A 117 0.54 -11.35 -12.98
C LEU A 117 1.12 -11.90 -11.68
N TYR A 118 2.30 -12.47 -11.79
CA TYR A 118 3.07 -12.92 -10.65
C TYR A 118 3.72 -11.75 -9.94
N ALA A 119 3.74 -11.82 -8.63
CA ALA A 119 4.39 -10.81 -7.83
C ALA A 119 5.88 -10.76 -8.09
N THR A 120 6.38 -9.55 -8.09
CA THR A 120 7.79 -9.30 -7.91
C THR A 120 8.22 -9.77 -6.52
N THR A 121 9.36 -10.44 -6.44
CA THR A 121 10.00 -10.77 -5.18
C THR A 121 10.24 -9.48 -4.39
N THR A 122 9.72 -9.39 -3.19
CA THR A 122 10.08 -8.33 -2.25
C THR A 122 11.44 -8.61 -1.61
N GLY A 123 12.11 -7.59 -1.09
CA GLY A 123 13.48 -7.69 -0.58
C GLY A 123 13.73 -8.77 0.46
N ALA A 124 12.70 -9.23 1.17
CA ALA A 124 12.76 -10.31 2.15
C ALA A 124 12.45 -11.70 1.57
N GLY A 125 12.40 -11.85 0.26
CA GLY A 125 11.97 -13.09 -0.38
C GLY A 125 10.47 -13.37 -0.29
N PHE A 126 9.70 -12.38 0.10
CA PHE A 126 8.26 -12.50 0.24
C PHE A 126 7.60 -12.47 -1.15
N LEU A 127 7.08 -13.61 -1.56
CA LEU A 127 6.30 -13.73 -2.79
C LEU A 127 4.84 -13.37 -2.51
N VAL A 128 4.36 -12.29 -3.13
CA VAL A 128 2.93 -12.01 -3.16
C VAL A 128 2.31 -12.82 -4.29
N ASN A 129 1.50 -13.80 -3.98
CA ASN A 129 0.77 -14.58 -4.96
C ASN A 129 -0.59 -13.93 -5.23
N PHE A 130 -0.77 -13.37 -6.42
CA PHE A 130 -2.03 -12.76 -6.81
C PHE A 130 -3.07 -13.77 -7.28
N THR A 131 -2.67 -14.98 -7.70
CA THR A 131 -3.56 -16.02 -8.22
C THR A 131 -4.60 -16.43 -7.19
N SER A 132 -4.20 -16.56 -5.93
CA SER A 132 -5.06 -16.98 -4.82
C SER A 132 -5.52 -15.83 -3.91
N ARG A 133 -5.27 -14.58 -4.30
CA ARG A 133 -5.67 -13.44 -3.45
C ARG A 133 -7.19 -13.31 -3.47
N PRO A 134 -7.85 -13.32 -2.30
CA PRO A 134 -9.30 -13.19 -2.25
C PRO A 134 -9.75 -11.77 -2.63
N LEU A 135 -10.89 -11.70 -3.30
CA LEU A 135 -11.62 -10.48 -3.58
C LEU A 135 -13.03 -10.61 -3.01
N TRP A 136 -13.52 -9.51 -2.43
CA TRP A 136 -14.89 -9.41 -1.92
C TRP A 136 -15.59 -8.23 -2.55
N LEU A 137 -16.75 -8.46 -3.18
CA LEU A 137 -17.61 -7.40 -3.67
C LEU A 137 -18.42 -6.84 -2.50
N LEU A 138 -17.98 -5.70 -1.95
CA LEU A 138 -18.60 -5.10 -0.78
C LEU A 138 -19.85 -4.29 -1.13
N ARG A 139 -19.88 -3.69 -2.33
CA ARG A 139 -20.97 -2.83 -2.77
C ARG A 139 -21.00 -2.69 -4.29
N GLY A 140 -22.19 -2.56 -4.85
CA GLY A 140 -22.38 -2.31 -6.28
C GLY A 140 -22.35 -3.59 -7.11
N VAL A 141 -21.96 -3.45 -8.37
CA VAL A 141 -21.88 -4.55 -9.35
C VAL A 141 -20.49 -4.52 -9.96
N ASP A 142 -19.86 -5.69 -10.07
CA ASP A 142 -18.61 -5.80 -10.82
C ASP A 142 -18.84 -5.44 -12.29
N ARG A 143 -18.02 -4.51 -12.80
CA ARG A 143 -18.06 -4.04 -14.19
C ARG A 143 -16.78 -4.34 -14.96
N ALA A 144 -15.84 -5.00 -14.32
CA ALA A 144 -14.52 -5.26 -14.87
C ALA A 144 -14.25 -6.76 -15.12
N GLY A 145 -15.21 -7.61 -14.81
CA GLY A 145 -15.07 -9.07 -14.99
C GLY A 145 -14.07 -9.68 -14.03
N ASN A 146 -14.13 -9.29 -12.76
CA ASN A 146 -13.26 -9.86 -11.74
C ASN A 146 -13.68 -11.28 -11.36
N ASP A 147 -12.71 -12.08 -11.02
CA ASP A 147 -12.93 -13.43 -10.52
C ASP A 147 -13.03 -13.42 -8.99
N PHE A 148 -14.21 -13.73 -8.47
CA PHE A 148 -14.53 -13.84 -7.04
C PHE A 148 -14.52 -15.26 -6.51
N GLN A 149 -13.97 -16.24 -7.24
CA GLN A 149 -13.90 -17.65 -6.79
C GLN A 149 -13.17 -17.80 -5.45
N VAL A 150 -12.25 -16.88 -5.18
CA VAL A 150 -11.53 -16.82 -3.91
C VAL A 150 -12.02 -15.61 -3.13
N GLY A 151 -12.65 -15.87 -1.99
CA GLY A 151 -12.99 -14.84 -0.99
C GLY A 151 -14.48 -14.53 -0.89
N HIS A 152 -15.18 -14.31 -1.98
CA HIS A 152 -16.60 -13.99 -1.94
C HIS A 152 -17.43 -15.24 -2.26
N GLN A 153 -17.99 -15.85 -1.21
CA GLN A 153 -19.01 -16.89 -1.33
C GLN A 153 -20.32 -16.26 -0.86
N ILE A 154 -21.29 -16.16 -1.77
CA ILE A 154 -22.67 -15.77 -1.49
C ILE A 154 -23.44 -17.05 -1.13
#